data_c39ecc07cc6c8a2044bf902afe22411d
#
_entry.id   c39ecc07cc6c8a2044bf902afe22411d
#
_cell.length_a   1.000
_cell.length_b   1.000
_cell.length_c   1.000
_cell.angle_alpha   90.00
_cell.angle_beta   90.00
_cell.angle_gamma   90.00
#
_symmetry.space_group_name_H-M   'P 1'
#
loop_
_entity.id
_entity.type
_entity.pdbx_description
1 polymer ?
#
loop_
_entity_poly.entity_id
_entity_poly.type
_entity_poly.pdbx_seq_one_letter_code
_entity_poly.pdbx_strand_id
1 'polypeptide(L)'
;MPFIKKGVFIMLKGYKKYIPFKPINIPDRTWPDKTITEAPTWCSVDLRDGNQALVDPMNLEEKLELFKTLIDIGVKEIEVGFPSASETEYEILRTLIEGNYIPDDVTIQVLVQARAHLIKKTFEAIKGAKNVIVHFYNSTSTLQRKVVFKTDMQGVIDIAVEGAKLIKELTDEELKQYPDMNIRYEYSPESFTGTEIDNAVWICEEVMKVMGATPENPIILNLPSTVECATPNCYADQIEYFCRHISNRDACIISLHPHNDRGEGVAATELALMAGADRVEGTLFGNGERTGNVDIVTLALNMWTQGVDPKLDFHDINKIKEVYERTTKMKVPPRQPYAGELVFTAFSGSHQDAINKGKTYMEETNSDYWEVPYLPIDPADVGREYEPVIRINSQSGKGGAAFILSADYGIKMPKAMQVEFGAVVKHACDAKGKELKPDEVFDLFQKEYRNVVGPYRIMNHKTFEEKEEGEYLTRVHFEGEIKVKDGSLVKIDGAGSGPIEAFFNALDQIGIKGYQFVDYSEHAISVGEDSKAISYIHLKNPQGKDVFGIGVSHNIGYASLKGIICAINRDQPGCVRDDTMPGIFEK
;
A
#
# COMPACT_ATOMS: atom_id res chain seq x y z
N MET A 1 29.92 -22.92 22.14
CA MET A 1 28.62 -23.60 22.33
C MET A 1 27.91 -23.40 23.69
N PRO A 2 28.52 -22.92 24.81
CA PRO A 2 27.77 -22.65 26.05
C PRO A 2 26.91 -21.35 26.02
N PHE A 3 27.28 -20.36 25.20
CA PHE A 3 26.60 -19.05 25.16
C PHE A 3 25.20 -19.09 24.49
N ILE A 4 25.00 -19.91 23.46
CA ILE A 4 23.72 -20.03 22.76
C ILE A 4 22.65 -20.68 23.64
N LYS A 5 23.04 -21.69 24.43
CA LYS A 5 22.10 -22.33 25.38
C LYS A 5 21.68 -21.41 26.52
N LYS A 6 22.56 -20.56 27.02
CA LYS A 6 22.21 -19.57 28.07
C LYS A 6 21.30 -18.46 27.54
N GLY A 7 21.54 -17.96 26.32
CA GLY A 7 20.71 -16.92 25.69
C GLY A 7 19.29 -17.41 25.40
N VAL A 8 19.12 -18.58 24.81
CA VAL A 8 17.83 -19.20 24.52
C VAL A 8 17.05 -19.48 25.80
N PHE A 9 17.71 -19.96 26.86
CA PHE A 9 17.06 -20.26 28.14
C PHE A 9 16.61 -18.99 28.88
N ILE A 10 17.36 -17.89 28.78
CA ILE A 10 17.00 -16.57 29.34
C ILE A 10 15.81 -15.99 28.58
N MET A 11 15.78 -16.09 27.25
CA MET A 11 14.69 -15.61 26.42
C MET A 11 13.38 -16.37 26.68
N LEU A 12 13.43 -17.70 26.79
CA LEU A 12 12.26 -18.53 27.08
C LEU A 12 11.63 -18.23 28.46
N LYS A 13 12.38 -17.71 29.42
CA LYS A 13 11.87 -17.29 30.74
C LYS A 13 11.61 -15.79 30.86
N GLY A 14 12.04 -14.99 29.88
CA GLY A 14 11.98 -13.53 29.88
C GLY A 14 10.55 -12.99 30.01
N TYR A 15 9.57 -13.68 29.40
CA TYR A 15 8.17 -13.26 29.42
C TYR A 15 7.56 -13.24 30.85
N LYS A 16 8.13 -14.00 31.82
CA LYS A 16 7.66 -14.06 33.21
C LYS A 16 7.85 -12.76 34.00
N LYS A 17 8.67 -11.83 33.50
CA LYS A 17 8.84 -10.50 34.12
C LYS A 17 7.74 -9.50 33.74
N TYR A 18 6.92 -9.82 32.74
CA TYR A 18 5.83 -8.97 32.30
C TYR A 18 4.52 -9.36 33.00
N ILE A 19 3.84 -8.35 33.50
CA ILE A 19 2.55 -8.49 34.15
C ILE A 19 1.46 -8.30 33.10
N PRO A 20 0.50 -9.21 32.95
CA PRO A 20 -0.61 -9.02 32.04
C PRO A 20 -1.39 -7.75 32.38
N PHE A 21 -1.79 -7.01 31.34
CA PHE A 21 -2.69 -5.88 31.52
C PHE A 21 -4.01 -6.35 32.15
N LYS A 22 -4.50 -5.63 33.14
CA LYS A 22 -5.75 -5.96 33.82
C LYS A 22 -6.89 -5.21 33.15
N PRO A 23 -7.74 -5.91 32.37
CA PRO A 23 -8.91 -5.29 31.74
C PRO A 23 -9.88 -4.72 32.79
N ILE A 24 -10.56 -3.63 32.45
CA ILE A 24 -11.69 -3.15 33.26
C ILE A 24 -12.93 -4.02 32.99
N ASN A 25 -13.78 -4.11 34.00
CA ASN A 25 -15.01 -4.89 33.88
C ASN A 25 -16.15 -4.01 33.39
N ILE A 26 -16.53 -4.17 32.12
CA ILE A 26 -17.71 -3.54 31.51
C ILE A 26 -18.56 -4.66 30.90
N PRO A 27 -19.45 -5.30 31.68
CA PRO A 27 -20.24 -6.44 31.20
C PRO A 27 -21.26 -6.05 30.13
N ASP A 28 -21.69 -4.81 30.12
CA ASP A 28 -22.71 -4.19 29.25
C ASP A 28 -22.11 -3.19 28.24
N ARG A 29 -20.88 -3.43 27.79
CA ARG A 29 -20.23 -2.55 26.79
C ARG A 29 -21.05 -2.44 25.52
N THR A 30 -21.08 -1.22 24.95
CA THR A 30 -21.90 -0.91 23.76
C THR A 30 -21.07 -0.65 22.51
N TRP A 31 -19.78 -0.32 22.66
CA TRP A 31 -18.93 0.05 21.53
C TRP A 31 -18.83 -1.05 20.44
N PRO A 32 -18.86 -2.36 20.72
CA PRO A 32 -18.72 -3.37 19.67
C PRO A 32 -19.87 -3.38 18.64
N ASP A 33 -21.03 -2.86 19.03
CA ASP A 33 -22.22 -2.81 18.17
C ASP A 33 -22.35 -1.47 17.41
N LYS A 34 -21.38 -0.55 17.59
CA LYS A 34 -21.35 0.74 16.92
C LYS A 34 -20.47 0.71 15.66
N THR A 35 -20.71 1.66 14.79
CA THR A 35 -19.89 1.95 13.61
C THR A 35 -19.50 3.41 13.57
N ILE A 36 -18.39 3.74 12.95
CA ILE A 36 -17.99 5.13 12.70
C ILE A 36 -18.84 5.64 11.54
N THR A 37 -19.62 6.70 11.76
CA THR A 37 -20.54 7.30 10.77
C THR A 37 -20.13 8.70 10.36
N GLU A 38 -19.22 9.34 11.09
CA GLU A 38 -18.72 10.68 10.82
C GLU A 38 -17.25 10.80 11.23
N ALA A 39 -16.54 11.75 10.64
CA ALA A 39 -15.15 12.02 10.98
C ALA A 39 -15.02 12.65 12.36
N PRO A 40 -13.98 12.31 13.14
CA PRO A 40 -13.63 13.03 14.35
C PRO A 40 -13.06 14.41 14.02
N THR A 41 -12.93 15.27 15.03
CA THR A 41 -12.05 16.44 14.92
C THR A 41 -10.61 15.95 14.83
N TRP A 42 -9.89 16.37 13.79
CA TRP A 42 -8.49 16.00 13.59
C TRP A 42 -7.54 17.04 14.16
N CYS A 43 -6.56 16.57 14.94
CA CYS A 43 -5.41 17.37 15.36
C CYS A 43 -4.12 16.72 14.86
N SER A 44 -3.34 17.45 14.08
CA SER A 44 -1.98 17.00 13.75
C SER A 44 -1.01 17.35 14.87
N VAL A 45 -0.22 16.37 15.28
CA VAL A 45 0.92 16.56 16.19
C VAL A 45 2.26 16.37 15.48
N ASP A 46 2.29 16.44 14.14
CA ASP A 46 3.50 16.29 13.32
C ASP A 46 4.61 17.26 13.72
N LEU A 47 4.23 18.54 13.97
CA LEU A 47 5.20 19.61 14.26
C LEU A 47 5.70 19.62 15.71
N ARG A 48 5.05 18.86 16.59
CA ARG A 48 5.48 18.71 17.99
C ARG A 48 6.00 17.29 18.26
N ASP A 49 5.11 16.30 18.38
CA ASP A 49 5.47 14.92 18.77
C ASP A 49 6.23 14.21 17.64
N GLY A 50 5.78 14.42 16.41
CA GLY A 50 6.48 13.95 15.23
C GLY A 50 7.88 14.55 15.10
N ASN A 51 8.02 15.87 15.27
CA ASN A 51 9.29 16.58 15.20
C ASN A 51 10.24 16.21 16.35
N GLN A 52 9.71 16.06 17.55
CA GLN A 52 10.49 15.70 18.75
C GLN A 52 11.21 14.36 18.59
N ALA A 53 10.64 13.44 17.81
CA ALA A 53 11.16 12.10 17.59
C ALA A 53 12.22 12.02 16.48
N LEU A 54 12.43 13.10 15.71
CA LEU A 54 13.40 13.12 14.62
C LEU A 54 14.84 13.20 15.12
N VAL A 55 15.74 12.46 14.47
CA VAL A 55 17.20 12.55 14.73
C VAL A 55 17.69 13.96 14.38
N ASP A 56 17.24 14.51 13.25
CA ASP A 56 17.47 15.87 12.81
C ASP A 56 16.13 16.62 12.80
N PRO A 57 15.77 17.34 13.88
CA PRO A 57 14.53 18.09 13.95
C PRO A 57 14.38 19.07 12.78
N MET A 58 13.15 19.33 12.40
CA MET A 58 12.83 20.27 11.32
C MET A 58 13.28 21.69 11.66
N ASN A 59 13.90 22.36 10.69
CA ASN A 59 14.17 23.79 10.77
C ASN A 59 12.88 24.61 10.50
N LEU A 60 12.99 25.94 10.57
CA LEU A 60 11.84 26.83 10.39
C LEU A 60 11.17 26.65 9.02
N GLU A 61 11.94 26.57 7.94
CA GLU A 61 11.40 26.44 6.57
C GLU A 61 10.67 25.11 6.40
N GLU A 62 11.26 24.00 6.90
CA GLU A 62 10.65 22.67 6.88
C GLU A 62 9.35 22.63 7.69
N LYS A 63 9.31 23.28 8.87
CA LYS A 63 8.08 23.36 9.68
C LYS A 63 6.99 24.20 9.00
N LEU A 64 7.35 25.31 8.38
CA LEU A 64 6.39 26.14 7.65
C LEU A 64 5.82 25.41 6.42
N GLU A 65 6.64 24.65 5.71
CA GLU A 65 6.20 23.85 4.59
C GLU A 65 5.22 22.74 5.03
N LEU A 66 5.57 22.02 6.09
CA LEU A 66 4.68 20.96 6.62
C LEU A 66 3.39 21.55 7.23
N PHE A 67 3.48 22.67 7.93
CA PHE A 67 2.31 23.39 8.44
C PHE A 67 1.31 23.76 7.34
N LYS A 68 1.83 24.33 6.24
CA LYS A 68 1.00 24.65 5.07
C LYS A 68 0.39 23.41 4.44
N THR A 69 1.15 22.32 4.33
CA THR A 69 0.65 21.06 3.78
C THR A 69 -0.48 20.47 4.63
N LEU A 70 -0.38 20.57 5.96
CA LEU A 70 -1.45 20.15 6.89
C LEU A 70 -2.73 20.96 6.68
N ILE A 71 -2.61 22.27 6.47
CA ILE A 71 -3.75 23.14 6.14
C ILE A 71 -4.36 22.76 4.79
N ASP A 72 -3.52 22.56 3.77
CA ASP A 72 -3.96 22.16 2.42
C ASP A 72 -4.71 20.81 2.43
N ILE A 73 -4.31 19.87 3.29
CA ILE A 73 -5.02 18.60 3.53
C ILE A 73 -6.39 18.83 4.20
N GLY A 74 -6.59 19.94 4.92
CA GLY A 74 -7.84 20.26 5.62
C GLY A 74 -7.79 20.12 7.13
N VAL A 75 -6.62 19.88 7.74
CA VAL A 75 -6.46 19.83 9.20
C VAL A 75 -6.76 21.20 9.79
N LYS A 76 -7.60 21.24 10.83
CA LYS A 76 -8.05 22.48 11.46
C LYS A 76 -7.47 22.74 12.84
N GLU A 77 -6.93 21.72 13.49
CA GLU A 77 -6.20 21.86 14.74
C GLU A 77 -4.79 21.29 14.57
N ILE A 78 -3.76 22.09 14.87
CA ILE A 78 -2.35 21.72 14.63
C ILE A 78 -1.53 22.05 15.86
N GLU A 79 -0.93 21.03 16.51
CA GLU A 79 -0.01 21.23 17.60
C GLU A 79 1.38 21.59 17.04
N VAL A 80 1.72 22.88 17.16
CA VAL A 80 2.87 23.48 16.47
C VAL A 80 4.17 23.38 17.23
N GLY A 81 4.12 23.04 18.52
CA GLY A 81 5.32 22.86 19.30
C GLY A 81 5.14 22.99 20.81
N PHE A 82 6.28 23.01 21.51
CA PHE A 82 6.41 23.22 22.95
C PHE A 82 7.23 24.51 23.19
N PRO A 83 6.62 25.71 23.09
CA PRO A 83 7.35 26.98 23.01
C PRO A 83 8.16 27.32 24.24
N SER A 84 7.88 26.71 25.38
CA SER A 84 8.68 26.86 26.61
C SER A 84 9.84 25.88 26.74
N ALA A 85 10.00 24.91 25.80
CA ALA A 85 11.07 23.92 25.85
C ALA A 85 12.37 24.38 25.20
N SER A 86 12.30 25.19 24.13
CA SER A 86 13.48 25.72 23.44
C SER A 86 13.21 27.05 22.74
N GLU A 87 14.27 27.79 22.44
CA GLU A 87 14.18 29.05 21.67
C GLU A 87 13.63 28.81 20.26
N THR A 88 14.08 27.74 19.59
CA THR A 88 13.59 27.39 18.25
C THR A 88 12.07 27.16 18.22
N GLU A 89 11.52 26.46 19.21
CA GLU A 89 10.07 26.23 19.31
C GLU A 89 9.31 27.55 19.58
N TYR A 90 9.91 28.45 20.37
CA TYR A 90 9.37 29.77 20.60
C TYR A 90 9.37 30.62 19.32
N GLU A 91 10.49 30.69 18.60
CA GLU A 91 10.66 31.46 17.37
C GLU A 91 9.70 30.99 16.27
N ILE A 92 9.50 29.69 16.11
CA ILE A 92 8.56 29.13 15.13
C ILE A 92 7.15 29.59 15.41
N LEU A 93 6.69 29.50 16.66
CA LEU A 93 5.36 29.93 17.04
C LEU A 93 5.19 31.45 16.80
N ARG A 94 6.17 32.26 17.18
CA ARG A 94 6.14 33.72 16.91
C ARG A 94 6.10 34.01 15.42
N THR A 95 6.90 33.29 14.62
CA THR A 95 6.88 33.43 13.16
C THR A 95 5.51 33.14 12.56
N LEU A 96 4.84 32.06 13.00
CA LEU A 96 3.48 31.72 12.54
C LEU A 96 2.48 32.84 12.85
N ILE A 97 2.54 33.40 14.07
CA ILE A 97 1.61 34.44 14.54
C ILE A 97 1.91 35.78 13.85
N GLU A 98 3.16 36.25 13.92
CA GLU A 98 3.57 37.56 13.41
C GLU A 98 3.59 37.63 11.87
N GLY A 99 3.89 36.51 11.23
CA GLY A 99 3.86 36.37 9.76
C GLY A 99 2.48 36.14 9.19
N ASN A 100 1.43 36.07 10.01
CA ASN A 100 0.05 35.82 9.61
C ASN A 100 -0.10 34.53 8.74
N TYR A 101 0.61 33.46 9.14
CA TYR A 101 0.56 32.17 8.45
C TYR A 101 -0.65 31.32 8.84
N ILE A 102 -1.37 31.68 9.92
CA ILE A 102 -2.47 30.92 10.50
C ILE A 102 -3.79 31.41 9.91
N PRO A 103 -4.52 30.62 9.11
CA PRO A 103 -5.84 30.96 8.61
C PRO A 103 -6.85 31.15 9.75
N ASP A 104 -7.89 31.92 9.49
CA ASP A 104 -8.93 32.23 10.49
C ASP A 104 -9.69 31.00 10.99
N ASP A 105 -9.75 29.94 10.20
CA ASP A 105 -10.45 28.69 10.50
C ASP A 105 -9.51 27.59 11.03
N VAL A 106 -8.24 27.93 11.30
CA VAL A 106 -7.25 27.04 11.88
C VAL A 106 -6.94 27.46 13.32
N THR A 107 -6.90 26.48 14.21
CA THR A 107 -6.51 26.65 15.62
C THR A 107 -5.14 26.03 15.83
N ILE A 108 -4.18 26.80 16.32
CA ILE A 108 -2.90 26.26 16.74
C ILE A 108 -3.01 25.72 18.17
N GLN A 109 -2.29 24.63 18.43
CA GLN A 109 -2.17 24.02 19.75
C GLN A 109 -0.73 24.14 20.23
N VAL A 110 -0.53 24.39 21.51
CA VAL A 110 0.79 24.48 22.14
C VAL A 110 0.84 23.65 23.40
N LEU A 111 1.88 22.81 23.51
CA LEU A 111 2.07 21.92 24.65
C LEU A 111 2.80 22.64 25.79
N VAL A 112 2.40 22.35 27.03
CA VAL A 112 3.11 22.80 28.22
C VAL A 112 2.97 21.81 29.38
N GLN A 113 4.05 21.54 30.12
CA GLN A 113 3.93 20.86 31.41
C GLN A 113 3.26 21.73 32.45
N ALA A 114 2.50 21.15 33.38
CA ALA A 114 1.85 21.84 34.49
C ALA A 114 2.90 22.36 35.51
N ARG A 115 3.76 23.31 35.06
CA ARG A 115 4.82 23.97 35.82
C ARG A 115 4.77 25.48 35.60
N ALA A 116 4.68 26.26 36.68
CA ALA A 116 4.43 27.68 36.62
C ALA A 116 5.34 28.49 35.69
N HIS A 117 6.65 28.22 35.67
CA HIS A 117 7.58 28.96 34.82
C HIS A 117 7.42 28.63 33.35
N LEU A 118 7.06 27.37 33.00
CA LEU A 118 6.81 26.95 31.63
C LEU A 118 5.47 27.52 31.13
N ILE A 119 4.44 27.49 31.97
CA ILE A 119 3.12 28.06 31.64
C ILE A 119 3.26 29.55 31.32
N LYS A 120 3.96 30.33 32.17
CA LYS A 120 4.20 31.76 31.91
C LYS A 120 4.93 32.00 30.59
N LYS A 121 5.97 31.24 30.29
CA LYS A 121 6.71 31.35 29.02
C LYS A 121 5.80 30.98 27.79
N THR A 122 4.92 30.01 27.95
CA THR A 122 3.96 29.65 26.89
C THR A 122 2.99 30.80 26.62
N PHE A 123 2.46 31.47 27.66
CA PHE A 123 1.58 32.64 27.50
C PHE A 123 2.31 33.82 26.84
N GLU A 124 3.60 34.03 27.12
CA GLU A 124 4.40 35.00 26.37
C GLU A 124 4.48 34.66 24.87
N ALA A 125 4.58 33.38 24.55
CA ALA A 125 4.74 32.91 23.17
C ALA A 125 3.46 32.98 22.33
N ILE A 126 2.25 32.80 22.93
CA ILE A 126 0.96 32.81 22.22
C ILE A 126 0.35 34.19 22.04
N LYS A 127 0.97 35.26 22.55
CA LYS A 127 0.42 36.64 22.45
C LYS A 127 0.05 37.00 21.04
N GLY A 128 -1.21 37.46 20.87
CA GLY A 128 -1.74 37.86 19.58
C GLY A 128 -2.19 36.74 18.65
N ALA A 129 -2.16 35.48 19.08
CA ALA A 129 -2.75 34.38 18.33
C ALA A 129 -4.28 34.51 18.35
N LYS A 130 -4.95 34.37 17.20
CA LYS A 130 -6.42 34.47 17.09
C LYS A 130 -7.12 33.29 17.73
N ASN A 131 -6.77 32.07 17.32
CA ASN A 131 -7.32 30.80 17.84
C ASN A 131 -6.19 29.93 18.37
N VAL A 132 -6.23 29.62 19.67
CA VAL A 132 -5.19 28.80 20.30
C VAL A 132 -5.77 27.82 21.33
N ILE A 133 -5.24 26.60 21.34
CA ILE A 133 -5.46 25.62 22.41
C ILE A 133 -4.20 25.59 23.27
N VAL A 134 -4.36 25.83 24.57
CA VAL A 134 -3.30 25.64 25.57
C VAL A 134 -3.44 24.21 26.10
N HIS A 135 -2.56 23.33 25.63
CA HIS A 135 -2.53 21.93 26.01
C HIS A 135 -1.54 21.72 27.16
N PHE A 136 -2.05 21.47 28.36
CA PHE A 136 -1.21 21.19 29.51
C PHE A 136 -1.34 19.76 30.01
N TYR A 137 -0.29 19.24 30.60
CA TYR A 137 -0.22 17.86 31.04
C TYR A 137 0.62 17.64 32.28
N ASN A 138 0.36 16.56 32.96
CA ASN A 138 1.26 15.91 33.91
C ASN A 138 1.00 14.40 33.93
N SER A 139 2.04 13.63 34.28
CA SER A 139 1.95 12.17 34.29
C SER A 139 1.16 11.65 35.49
N THR A 140 0.30 10.66 35.25
CA THR A 140 -0.64 10.16 36.26
C THR A 140 -0.55 8.67 36.55
N SER A 141 0.22 7.91 35.74
CA SER A 141 0.29 6.45 35.86
C SER A 141 0.80 5.98 37.23
N THR A 142 0.35 4.81 37.67
CA THR A 142 0.79 4.14 38.89
C THR A 142 2.31 4.06 38.97
N LEU A 143 2.98 3.74 37.85
CA LEU A 143 4.42 3.59 37.81
C LEU A 143 5.14 4.94 37.97
N GLN A 144 4.71 6.00 37.28
CA GLN A 144 5.34 7.32 37.37
C GLN A 144 5.10 7.97 38.73
N ARG A 145 3.91 7.83 39.29
CA ARG A 145 3.65 8.25 40.69
C ARG A 145 4.64 7.60 41.68
N LYS A 146 4.90 6.30 41.52
CA LYS A 146 5.80 5.53 42.38
C LYS A 146 7.28 5.89 42.19
N VAL A 147 7.76 5.96 40.93
CA VAL A 147 9.22 6.01 40.66
C VAL A 147 9.73 7.41 40.32
N VAL A 148 8.90 8.27 39.71
CA VAL A 148 9.27 9.61 39.25
C VAL A 148 8.87 10.67 40.29
N PHE A 149 7.59 10.78 40.57
CA PHE A 149 7.06 11.81 41.45
C PHE A 149 7.19 11.44 42.93
N LYS A 150 7.21 10.15 43.27
CA LYS A 150 7.23 9.61 44.62
C LYS A 150 6.11 10.19 45.49
N THR A 151 4.91 10.27 44.92
CA THR A 151 3.71 10.80 45.55
C THR A 151 2.50 9.92 45.25
N ASP A 152 1.40 10.15 45.95
CA ASP A 152 0.11 9.47 45.69
C ASP A 152 -0.69 10.18 44.58
N MET A 153 -1.95 9.75 44.41
CA MET A 153 -2.82 10.33 43.40
C MET A 153 -3.20 11.78 43.72
N GLN A 154 -3.41 12.11 44.99
CA GLN A 154 -3.72 13.49 45.40
C GLN A 154 -2.61 14.45 45.02
N GLY A 155 -1.34 14.05 45.23
CA GLY A 155 -0.21 14.91 44.89
C GLY A 155 -0.09 15.22 43.38
N VAL A 156 -0.47 14.28 42.49
CA VAL A 156 -0.49 14.57 41.05
C VAL A 156 -1.75 15.36 40.62
N ILE A 157 -2.85 15.21 41.34
CA ILE A 157 -4.04 16.07 41.18
C ILE A 157 -3.70 17.53 41.55
N ASP A 158 -3.01 17.72 42.66
CA ASP A 158 -2.61 19.07 43.11
C ASP A 158 -1.74 19.76 42.04
N ILE A 159 -0.84 19.04 41.37
CA ILE A 159 -0.02 19.58 40.28
C ILE A 159 -0.91 20.03 39.11
N ALA A 160 -1.90 19.21 38.70
CA ALA A 160 -2.81 19.55 37.63
C ALA A 160 -3.68 20.76 37.95
N VAL A 161 -4.24 20.79 39.16
CA VAL A 161 -5.12 21.87 39.66
C VAL A 161 -4.35 23.20 39.79
N GLU A 162 -3.13 23.19 40.30
CA GLU A 162 -2.29 24.41 40.36
C GLU A 162 -1.95 24.90 38.95
N GLY A 163 -1.60 24.02 38.03
CA GLY A 163 -1.38 24.37 36.63
C GLY A 163 -2.64 24.98 35.97
N ALA A 164 -3.79 24.34 36.15
CA ALA A 164 -5.06 24.81 35.64
C ALA A 164 -5.46 26.21 36.17
N LYS A 165 -5.29 26.46 37.47
CA LYS A 165 -5.53 27.78 38.10
C LYS A 165 -4.70 28.88 37.45
N LEU A 166 -3.38 28.61 37.30
CA LEU A 166 -2.48 29.57 36.69
C LEU A 166 -2.79 29.83 35.23
N ILE A 167 -3.13 28.78 34.45
CA ILE A 167 -3.54 28.93 33.05
C ILE A 167 -4.78 29.81 32.95
N LYS A 168 -5.76 29.58 33.81
CA LYS A 168 -6.99 30.40 33.84
C LYS A 168 -6.72 31.86 34.20
N GLU A 169 -5.89 32.10 35.21
CA GLU A 169 -5.48 33.46 35.62
C GLU A 169 -4.80 34.20 34.46
N LEU A 170 -3.83 33.58 33.81
CA LEU A 170 -3.13 34.17 32.67
C LEU A 170 -4.04 34.36 31.44
N THR A 171 -4.99 33.46 31.21
CA THR A 171 -6.01 33.65 30.16
C THR A 171 -6.85 34.88 30.42
N ASP A 172 -7.32 35.05 31.65
CA ASP A 172 -8.12 36.23 32.03
C ASP A 172 -7.33 37.55 31.89
N GLU A 173 -6.00 37.51 32.08
CA GLU A 173 -5.10 38.64 31.84
C GLU A 173 -4.88 38.89 30.33
N GLU A 174 -4.62 37.87 29.52
CA GLU A 174 -4.41 38.01 28.07
C GLU A 174 -5.68 38.52 27.36
N LEU A 175 -6.85 38.01 27.72
CA LEU A 175 -8.12 38.44 27.12
C LEU A 175 -8.48 39.91 27.46
N LYS A 176 -7.96 40.51 28.53
CA LYS A 176 -8.08 41.94 28.77
C LYS A 176 -7.25 42.76 27.77
N GLN A 177 -6.10 42.25 27.37
CA GLN A 177 -5.20 42.91 26.42
C GLN A 177 -5.53 42.59 24.96
N TYR A 178 -5.99 41.37 24.70
CA TYR A 178 -6.33 40.84 23.37
C TYR A 178 -7.71 40.21 23.39
N PRO A 179 -8.78 41.02 23.40
CA PRO A 179 -10.17 40.56 23.59
C PRO A 179 -10.69 39.69 22.43
N ASP A 180 -10.04 39.74 21.25
CA ASP A 180 -10.41 38.98 20.07
C ASP A 180 -9.73 37.58 20.03
N MET A 181 -8.88 37.26 21.02
CA MET A 181 -8.30 35.91 21.12
C MET A 181 -9.35 34.91 21.58
N ASN A 182 -9.35 33.76 20.94
CA ASN A 182 -10.12 32.60 21.36
C ASN A 182 -9.14 31.55 21.93
N ILE A 183 -9.16 31.44 23.27
CA ILE A 183 -8.28 30.51 24.00
C ILE A 183 -9.11 29.34 24.51
N ARG A 184 -8.83 28.15 23.98
CA ARG A 184 -9.40 26.88 24.45
C ARG A 184 -8.35 26.11 25.26
N TYR A 185 -8.82 25.13 25.99
CA TYR A 185 -7.95 24.37 26.90
C TYR A 185 -7.99 22.88 26.57
N GLU A 186 -6.84 22.26 26.68
CA GLU A 186 -6.68 20.81 26.65
C GLU A 186 -5.90 20.34 27.86
N TYR A 187 -6.36 19.28 28.49
CA TYR A 187 -5.66 18.60 29.57
C TYR A 187 -5.40 17.14 29.23
N SER A 188 -4.16 16.70 29.41
CA SER A 188 -3.77 15.28 29.29
C SER A 188 -3.33 14.71 30.65
N PRO A 189 -4.03 13.72 31.20
CA PRO A 189 -3.48 12.83 32.21
C PRO A 189 -2.49 11.87 31.52
N GLU A 190 -1.25 12.32 31.33
CA GLU A 190 -0.23 11.57 30.60
C GLU A 190 -0.07 10.15 31.14
N SER A 191 0.10 9.17 30.24
CA SER A 191 0.06 7.74 30.56
C SER A 191 -1.31 7.26 31.11
N PHE A 192 -2.40 7.78 30.52
CA PHE A 192 -3.78 7.42 30.88
C PHE A 192 -3.99 5.90 30.94
N THR A 193 -3.53 5.14 29.93
CA THR A 193 -3.67 3.68 29.90
C THR A 193 -2.99 2.94 31.03
N GLY A 194 -2.01 3.57 31.70
CA GLY A 194 -1.33 3.04 32.89
C GLY A 194 -1.84 3.62 34.21
N THR A 195 -2.91 4.42 34.17
CA THR A 195 -3.57 5.02 35.33
C THR A 195 -4.81 4.20 35.69
N GLU A 196 -5.11 4.06 36.97
CA GLU A 196 -6.39 3.47 37.39
C GLU A 196 -7.53 4.33 36.85
N ILE A 197 -8.51 3.70 36.20
CA ILE A 197 -9.52 4.43 35.42
C ILE A 197 -10.33 5.42 36.27
N ASP A 198 -10.67 5.06 37.51
CA ASP A 198 -11.40 5.94 38.43
C ASP A 198 -10.54 7.17 38.82
N ASN A 199 -9.24 6.99 38.95
CA ASN A 199 -8.30 8.08 39.21
C ASN A 199 -8.14 9.01 38.00
N ALA A 200 -8.20 8.46 36.79
CA ALA A 200 -8.19 9.26 35.56
C ALA A 200 -9.47 10.12 35.45
N VAL A 201 -10.62 9.57 35.76
CA VAL A 201 -11.87 10.33 35.85
C VAL A 201 -11.75 11.43 36.90
N TRP A 202 -11.30 11.09 38.11
CA TRP A 202 -11.18 12.05 39.21
C TRP A 202 -10.29 13.25 38.89
N ILE A 203 -9.10 13.04 38.38
CA ILE A 203 -8.21 14.16 38.04
C ILE A 203 -8.79 15.06 36.94
N CYS A 204 -9.43 14.47 35.93
CA CYS A 204 -10.07 15.24 34.87
C CYS A 204 -11.25 16.07 35.39
N GLU A 205 -12.06 15.53 36.32
CA GLU A 205 -13.13 16.28 36.97
C GLU A 205 -12.61 17.46 37.80
N GLU A 206 -11.51 17.28 38.55
CA GLU A 206 -10.92 18.39 39.31
C GLU A 206 -10.38 19.50 38.38
N VAL A 207 -9.79 19.13 37.24
CA VAL A 207 -9.38 20.08 36.21
C VAL A 207 -10.59 20.79 35.59
N MET A 208 -11.63 20.04 35.18
CA MET A 208 -12.87 20.61 34.62
C MET A 208 -13.51 21.67 35.55
N LYS A 209 -13.54 21.38 36.85
CA LYS A 209 -14.06 22.33 37.87
C LYS A 209 -13.26 23.63 37.90
N VAL A 210 -11.95 23.57 37.88
CA VAL A 210 -11.06 24.74 37.88
C VAL A 210 -11.21 25.55 36.60
N MET A 211 -11.22 24.85 35.45
CA MET A 211 -11.34 25.51 34.15
C MET A 211 -12.74 26.10 33.89
N GLY A 212 -13.73 25.64 34.66
CA GLY A 212 -15.12 26.09 34.50
C GLY A 212 -15.76 25.59 33.20
N ALA A 213 -15.48 24.34 32.85
CA ALA A 213 -15.98 23.72 31.63
C ALA A 213 -17.50 23.63 31.60
N THR A 214 -18.11 24.03 30.48
CA THR A 214 -19.55 23.96 30.22
C THR A 214 -19.79 23.41 28.79
N PRO A 215 -21.02 23.00 28.46
CA PRO A 215 -21.33 22.58 27.10
C PRO A 215 -21.07 23.66 26.04
N GLU A 216 -21.21 24.95 26.39
CA GLU A 216 -20.93 26.07 25.50
C GLU A 216 -19.45 26.40 25.36
N ASN A 217 -18.65 25.99 26.35
CA ASN A 217 -17.19 26.16 26.36
C ASN A 217 -16.52 24.86 26.90
N PRO A 218 -16.54 23.80 26.13
CA PRO A 218 -16.01 22.50 26.57
C PRO A 218 -14.50 22.52 26.65
N ILE A 219 -13.94 21.78 27.63
CA ILE A 219 -12.52 21.49 27.70
C ILE A 219 -12.21 20.22 26.89
N ILE A 220 -11.05 20.16 26.25
CA ILE A 220 -10.55 18.95 25.63
C ILE A 220 -9.86 18.10 26.70
N LEU A 221 -10.33 16.86 26.87
CA LEU A 221 -9.70 15.85 27.71
C LEU A 221 -9.02 14.83 26.82
N ASN A 222 -7.72 14.93 26.69
CA ASN A 222 -6.94 14.07 25.85
C ASN A 222 -6.46 12.86 26.65
N LEU A 223 -6.87 11.66 26.26
CA LEU A 223 -6.66 10.41 27.00
C LEU A 223 -5.58 9.55 26.31
N PRO A 224 -4.26 9.85 26.51
CA PRO A 224 -3.23 9.26 25.69
C PRO A 224 -2.95 7.81 26.05
N SER A 225 -2.87 6.96 25.03
CA SER A 225 -2.14 5.70 25.09
C SER A 225 -0.65 5.99 24.88
N THR A 226 -0.03 6.68 25.85
CA THR A 226 1.37 7.12 25.81
C THR A 226 2.33 5.97 25.54
N VAL A 227 2.02 4.79 26.06
CA VAL A 227 2.60 3.51 25.67
C VAL A 227 1.46 2.54 25.45
N GLU A 228 1.45 1.90 24.30
CA GLU A 228 0.45 0.89 23.98
C GLU A 228 0.70 -0.37 24.79
N CYS A 229 -0.08 -0.56 25.86
CA CYS A 229 0.15 -1.60 26.87
C CYS A 229 -0.71 -2.86 26.68
N ALA A 230 -1.82 -2.75 25.95
CA ALA A 230 -2.85 -3.78 25.84
C ALA A 230 -3.39 -3.86 24.41
N THR A 231 -4.29 -4.81 24.18
CA THR A 231 -5.01 -4.94 22.91
C THR A 231 -6.01 -3.79 22.71
N PRO A 232 -6.38 -3.43 21.46
CA PRO A 232 -7.24 -2.29 21.13
C PRO A 232 -8.56 -2.23 21.89
N ASN A 233 -9.19 -3.40 22.12
CA ASN A 233 -10.44 -3.50 22.89
C ASN A 233 -10.29 -3.03 24.34
N CYS A 234 -9.12 -3.17 24.94
CA CYS A 234 -8.89 -2.67 26.30
C CYS A 234 -8.89 -1.14 26.34
N TYR A 235 -8.32 -0.48 25.32
CA TYR A 235 -8.36 0.96 25.21
C TYR A 235 -9.79 1.46 24.96
N ALA A 236 -10.54 0.81 24.06
CA ALA A 236 -11.94 1.12 23.83
C ALA A 236 -12.79 0.98 25.12
N ASP A 237 -12.57 -0.09 25.88
CA ASP A 237 -13.23 -0.28 27.18
C ASP A 237 -12.89 0.88 28.16
N GLN A 238 -11.63 1.34 28.20
CA GLN A 238 -11.25 2.49 29.01
C GLN A 238 -11.95 3.78 28.58
N ILE A 239 -12.05 4.02 27.27
CA ILE A 239 -12.75 5.21 26.73
C ILE A 239 -14.25 5.14 27.02
N GLU A 240 -14.91 4.01 26.78
CA GLU A 240 -16.33 3.89 27.07
C GLU A 240 -16.61 4.05 28.57
N TYR A 241 -15.78 3.43 29.43
CA TYR A 241 -15.88 3.61 30.87
C TYR A 241 -15.74 5.07 31.28
N PHE A 242 -14.71 5.76 30.75
CA PHE A 242 -14.46 7.16 31.04
C PHE A 242 -15.64 8.03 30.61
N CYS A 243 -16.15 7.86 29.39
CA CYS A 243 -17.31 8.61 28.87
C CYS A 243 -18.59 8.39 29.71
N ARG A 244 -18.77 7.23 30.32
CA ARG A 244 -19.93 6.91 31.16
C ARG A 244 -19.82 7.48 32.59
N HIS A 245 -18.59 7.72 33.07
CA HIS A 245 -18.36 8.09 34.49
C HIS A 245 -17.92 9.53 34.68
N ILE A 246 -17.43 10.21 33.61
CA ILE A 246 -17.15 11.63 33.70
C ILE A 246 -18.47 12.42 33.92
N SER A 247 -18.49 13.27 34.93
CA SER A 247 -19.63 14.12 35.16
C SER A 247 -19.71 15.18 34.07
N ASN A 248 -20.92 15.46 33.56
CA ASN A 248 -21.14 16.47 32.52
C ASN A 248 -20.36 16.20 31.23
N ARG A 249 -20.59 15.02 30.60
CA ARG A 249 -19.94 14.57 29.35
C ARG A 249 -19.98 15.63 28.24
N ASP A 250 -21.06 16.43 28.17
CA ASP A 250 -21.26 17.45 27.15
C ASP A 250 -20.35 18.69 27.36
N ALA A 251 -19.75 18.85 28.55
CA ALA A 251 -18.79 19.90 28.84
C ALA A 251 -17.34 19.51 28.51
N CYS A 252 -17.12 18.39 27.88
CA CYS A 252 -15.78 17.97 27.46
C CYS A 252 -15.78 17.32 26.07
N ILE A 253 -14.68 17.52 25.34
CA ILE A 253 -14.35 16.84 24.09
C ILE A 253 -13.33 15.75 24.43
N ILE A 254 -13.67 14.49 24.18
CA ILE A 254 -12.77 13.38 24.44
C ILE A 254 -11.85 13.20 23.25
N SER A 255 -10.57 13.45 23.48
CA SER A 255 -9.50 13.33 22.49
C SER A 255 -8.66 12.06 22.72
N LEU A 256 -8.24 11.44 21.64
CA LEU A 256 -7.38 10.27 21.62
C LEU A 256 -5.98 10.67 21.15
N HIS A 257 -4.95 10.13 21.82
CA HIS A 257 -3.54 10.29 21.42
C HIS A 257 -2.83 8.94 21.58
N PRO A 258 -3.08 7.98 20.68
CA PRO A 258 -2.43 6.67 20.79
C PRO A 258 -1.09 6.63 20.10
N HIS A 259 -0.11 5.98 20.74
CA HIS A 259 1.12 5.49 20.12
C HIS A 259 0.94 4.08 19.54
N ASN A 260 1.95 3.59 18.83
CA ASN A 260 1.88 2.37 18.02
C ASN A 260 2.89 1.30 18.49
N ASP A 261 3.16 1.21 19.79
CA ASP A 261 4.20 0.33 20.36
C ASP A 261 3.98 -1.16 20.06
N ARG A 262 2.72 -1.56 19.87
CA ARG A 262 2.31 -2.92 19.54
C ARG A 262 1.93 -3.09 18.06
N GLY A 263 1.95 -2.00 17.28
CA GLY A 263 1.48 -1.99 15.89
C GLY A 263 -0.04 -1.96 15.73
N GLU A 264 -0.76 -1.55 16.77
CA GLU A 264 -2.22 -1.58 16.82
C GLU A 264 -2.85 -0.18 16.96
N GLY A 265 -2.06 0.88 16.80
CA GLY A 265 -2.50 2.27 17.03
C GLY A 265 -3.74 2.66 16.21
N VAL A 266 -3.82 2.29 14.93
CA VAL A 266 -4.99 2.55 14.08
C VAL A 266 -6.21 1.80 14.61
N ALA A 267 -6.10 0.50 14.86
CA ALA A 267 -7.21 -0.30 15.37
C ALA A 267 -7.68 0.18 16.76
N ALA A 268 -6.75 0.55 17.64
CA ALA A 268 -7.09 1.11 18.95
C ALA A 268 -7.88 2.41 18.84
N THR A 269 -7.53 3.27 17.86
CA THR A 269 -8.22 4.53 17.62
C THR A 269 -9.62 4.30 17.04
N GLU A 270 -9.77 3.41 16.05
CA GLU A 270 -11.08 3.08 15.48
C GLU A 270 -12.04 2.56 16.56
N LEU A 271 -11.60 1.61 17.39
CA LEU A 271 -12.44 1.07 18.47
C LEU A 271 -12.73 2.13 19.55
N ALA A 272 -11.81 3.04 19.85
CA ALA A 272 -12.03 4.10 20.80
C ALA A 272 -12.98 5.19 20.29
N LEU A 273 -13.01 5.48 18.98
CA LEU A 273 -14.04 6.31 18.35
C LEU A 273 -15.42 5.67 18.47
N MET A 274 -15.54 4.36 18.21
CA MET A 274 -16.78 3.62 18.46
C MET A 274 -17.19 3.68 19.95
N ALA A 275 -16.23 3.76 20.87
CA ALA A 275 -16.44 3.86 22.31
C ALA A 275 -16.88 5.26 22.79
N GLY A 276 -16.89 6.27 21.90
CA GLY A 276 -17.45 7.58 22.19
C GLY A 276 -16.43 8.73 22.28
N ALA A 277 -15.25 8.58 21.68
CA ALA A 277 -14.32 9.69 21.51
C ALA A 277 -14.77 10.62 20.36
N ASP A 278 -14.39 11.89 20.46
CA ASP A 278 -14.82 12.99 19.55
C ASP A 278 -13.68 13.49 18.65
N ARG A 279 -12.43 13.31 19.08
CA ARG A 279 -11.25 13.94 18.51
C ARG A 279 -10.06 12.97 18.48
N VAL A 280 -9.18 13.14 17.50
CA VAL A 280 -7.98 12.31 17.35
C VAL A 280 -6.76 13.18 17.11
N GLU A 281 -5.71 12.95 17.89
CA GLU A 281 -4.36 13.46 17.66
C GLU A 281 -3.50 12.36 17.01
N GLY A 282 -2.80 12.70 15.94
CA GLY A 282 -1.93 11.77 15.25
C GLY A 282 -0.98 12.49 14.29
N THR A 283 -0.27 11.72 13.49
CA THR A 283 0.71 12.25 12.52
C THR A 283 0.51 11.64 11.14
N LEU A 284 1.00 12.34 10.13
CA LEU A 284 1.09 11.77 8.78
C LEU A 284 2.02 10.54 8.81
N PHE A 285 1.53 9.45 8.24
CA PHE A 285 2.25 8.17 8.13
C PHE A 285 2.75 7.59 9.46
N GLY A 286 2.24 8.08 10.59
CA GLY A 286 2.50 7.51 11.91
C GLY A 286 3.86 7.85 12.52
N ASN A 287 4.47 8.98 12.13
CA ASN A 287 5.73 9.43 12.73
C ASN A 287 5.56 9.78 14.22
N GLY A 288 6.60 9.58 15.03
CA GLY A 288 6.59 9.93 16.44
C GLY A 288 7.55 9.10 17.29
N GLU A 289 7.48 9.31 18.58
CA GLU A 289 8.33 8.64 19.57
C GLU A 289 8.25 7.11 19.47
N ARG A 290 9.38 6.44 19.64
CA ARG A 290 9.53 4.97 19.64
C ARG A 290 9.08 4.33 18.33
N THR A 291 7.81 3.89 18.25
CA THR A 291 7.17 3.26 17.07
C THR A 291 6.21 4.19 16.34
N GLY A 292 6.09 5.43 16.84
CA GLY A 292 5.26 6.46 16.25
C GLY A 292 3.88 6.62 16.89
N ASN A 293 3.15 7.62 16.41
CA ASN A 293 1.76 7.93 16.74
C ASN A 293 0.80 7.15 15.83
N VAL A 294 -0.50 7.27 16.06
CA VAL A 294 -1.49 6.80 15.09
C VAL A 294 -1.29 7.50 13.74
N ASP A 295 -1.35 6.72 12.68
CA ASP A 295 -1.28 7.23 11.31
C ASP A 295 -2.62 7.80 10.86
N ILE A 296 -2.70 9.13 10.77
CA ILE A 296 -3.91 9.86 10.33
C ILE A 296 -4.29 9.48 8.90
N VAL A 297 -3.32 9.29 8.01
CA VAL A 297 -3.58 8.93 6.60
C VAL A 297 -4.30 7.59 6.53
N THR A 298 -3.76 6.58 7.22
CA THR A 298 -4.38 5.25 7.27
C THR A 298 -5.77 5.31 7.90
N LEU A 299 -5.92 6.02 9.03
CA LEU A 299 -7.21 6.11 9.74
C LEU A 299 -8.28 6.80 8.89
N ALA A 300 -7.94 7.91 8.23
CA ALA A 300 -8.86 8.65 7.38
C ALA A 300 -9.27 7.86 6.13
N LEU A 301 -8.33 7.19 5.48
CA LEU A 301 -8.63 6.38 4.30
C LEU A 301 -9.35 5.06 4.63
N ASN A 302 -9.18 4.54 5.84
CA ASN A 302 -10.04 3.47 6.35
C ASN A 302 -11.51 3.93 6.43
N MET A 303 -11.77 5.15 6.92
CA MET A 303 -13.12 5.73 6.93
C MET A 303 -13.66 5.94 5.52
N TRP A 304 -12.84 6.49 4.62
CA TRP A 304 -13.18 6.68 3.20
C TRP A 304 -13.67 5.39 2.54
N THR A 305 -12.95 4.28 2.75
CA THR A 305 -13.32 2.97 2.19
C THR A 305 -14.57 2.35 2.82
N GLN A 306 -15.10 2.95 3.87
CA GLN A 306 -16.39 2.59 4.49
C GLN A 306 -17.50 3.58 4.14
N GLY A 307 -17.26 4.51 3.22
CA GLY A 307 -18.23 5.51 2.79
C GLY A 307 -18.41 6.67 3.79
N VAL A 308 -17.44 6.90 4.66
CA VAL A 308 -17.43 8.02 5.61
C VAL A 308 -16.40 9.06 5.12
N ASP A 309 -16.89 10.27 4.83
CA ASP A 309 -16.03 11.40 4.46
C ASP A 309 -15.13 11.81 5.64
N PRO A 310 -13.81 11.63 5.56
CA PRO A 310 -12.89 11.95 6.64
C PRO A 310 -12.68 13.46 6.82
N LYS A 311 -13.20 14.31 5.94
CA LYS A 311 -12.97 15.76 5.90
C LYS A 311 -11.49 16.14 5.74
N LEU A 312 -10.67 15.22 5.24
CA LEU A 312 -9.26 15.39 4.90
C LEU A 312 -9.05 15.00 3.44
N ASP A 313 -8.25 15.76 2.73
CA ASP A 313 -7.97 15.59 1.31
C ASP A 313 -6.63 14.90 1.07
N PHE A 314 -6.68 13.65 0.60
CA PHE A 314 -5.51 12.86 0.21
C PHE A 314 -5.48 12.54 -1.29
N HIS A 315 -6.19 13.32 -2.13
CA HIS A 315 -6.26 13.07 -3.57
C HIS A 315 -4.89 13.11 -4.29
N ASP A 316 -3.88 13.69 -3.69
CA ASP A 316 -2.47 13.66 -4.19
C ASP A 316 -1.54 13.16 -3.07
N ILE A 317 -1.69 11.89 -2.70
CA ILE A 317 -0.93 11.27 -1.62
C ILE A 317 0.59 11.26 -1.89
N ASN A 318 1.00 11.24 -3.17
CA ASN A 318 2.41 11.26 -3.54
C ASN A 318 3.05 12.61 -3.20
N LYS A 319 2.38 13.73 -3.47
CA LYS A 319 2.86 15.06 -3.10
C LYS A 319 2.98 15.24 -1.59
N ILE A 320 1.98 14.76 -0.84
CA ILE A 320 1.99 14.79 0.63
C ILE A 320 3.16 13.96 1.16
N LYS A 321 3.37 12.76 0.62
CA LYS A 321 4.50 11.90 0.94
C LYS A 321 5.85 12.57 0.65
N GLU A 322 6.00 13.24 -0.50
CA GLU A 322 7.23 13.96 -0.86
C GLU A 322 7.56 15.08 0.13
N VAL A 323 6.57 15.87 0.53
CA VAL A 323 6.75 16.91 1.55
C VAL A 323 7.16 16.28 2.88
N TYR A 324 6.42 15.27 3.33
CA TYR A 324 6.71 14.54 4.56
C TYR A 324 8.15 13.97 4.56
N GLU A 325 8.56 13.24 3.51
CA GLU A 325 9.88 12.64 3.42
C GLU A 325 11.02 13.68 3.36
N ARG A 326 10.77 14.83 2.77
CA ARG A 326 11.73 15.94 2.68
C ARG A 326 11.89 16.65 4.02
N THR A 327 10.78 16.98 4.69
CA THR A 327 10.78 17.75 5.93
C THR A 327 11.20 16.91 7.14
N THR A 328 10.76 15.67 7.21
CA THR A 328 11.11 14.76 8.32
C THR A 328 12.38 13.96 8.11
N LYS A 329 12.89 13.88 6.87
CA LYS A 329 14.01 13.02 6.44
C LYS A 329 13.75 11.52 6.69
N MET A 330 12.50 11.15 6.95
CA MET A 330 12.03 9.78 7.14
C MET A 330 11.40 9.25 5.85
N LYS A 331 11.58 7.97 5.55
CA LYS A 331 10.98 7.33 4.38
C LYS A 331 9.68 6.62 4.75
N VAL A 332 8.65 6.82 3.94
CA VAL A 332 7.41 6.05 4.04
C VAL A 332 7.70 4.61 3.59
N PRO A 333 7.37 3.61 4.41
CA PRO A 333 7.62 2.21 4.06
C PRO A 333 6.95 1.81 2.74
N PRO A 334 7.59 0.95 1.92
CA PRO A 334 7.01 0.53 0.63
C PRO A 334 5.66 -0.18 0.74
N ARG A 335 5.29 -0.68 1.91
CA ARG A 335 4.01 -1.34 2.20
C ARG A 335 3.15 -0.57 3.20
N GLN A 336 3.43 0.72 3.39
CA GLN A 336 2.54 1.59 4.17
C GLN A 336 1.14 1.58 3.57
N PRO A 337 0.07 1.36 4.35
CA PRO A 337 -1.28 1.39 3.82
C PRO A 337 -1.53 2.64 2.97
N TYR A 338 -2.16 2.48 1.82
CA TYR A 338 -2.52 3.51 0.83
C TYR A 338 -1.36 4.29 0.20
N ALA A 339 -0.26 4.55 0.92
CA ALA A 339 0.83 5.45 0.50
C ALA A 339 2.09 4.74 -0.01
N GLY A 340 2.29 3.48 0.35
CA GLY A 340 3.50 2.73 -0.01
C GLY A 340 3.60 2.47 -1.52
N GLU A 341 4.81 2.36 -2.03
CA GLU A 341 5.07 2.12 -3.47
C GLU A 341 4.43 0.83 -3.99
N LEU A 342 4.30 -0.19 -3.13
CA LEU A 342 3.86 -1.53 -3.50
C LEU A 342 2.38 -1.81 -3.19
N VAL A 343 1.62 -0.84 -2.69
CA VAL A 343 0.25 -1.12 -2.20
C VAL A 343 -0.77 -1.25 -3.34
N PHE A 344 -0.52 -0.61 -4.49
CA PHE A 344 -1.36 -0.73 -5.68
C PHE A 344 -0.74 -1.62 -6.76
N THR A 345 0.12 -2.55 -6.36
CA THR A 345 0.79 -3.49 -7.25
C THR A 345 0.33 -4.92 -6.98
N ALA A 346 0.06 -5.69 -8.01
CA ALA A 346 -0.19 -7.11 -7.88
C ALA A 346 0.92 -7.92 -8.56
N PHE A 347 1.49 -8.86 -7.83
CA PHE A 347 2.57 -9.73 -8.30
C PHE A 347 2.06 -11.07 -8.84
N SER A 348 0.85 -11.47 -8.49
CA SER A 348 0.23 -12.73 -8.93
C SER A 348 -0.59 -12.49 -10.19
N GLY A 349 -0.34 -13.29 -11.23
CA GLY A 349 -1.10 -13.22 -12.49
C GLY A 349 -2.61 -13.47 -12.30
N SER A 350 -3.01 -14.29 -11.33
CA SER A 350 -4.42 -14.50 -10.99
C SER A 350 -5.08 -13.27 -10.35
N HIS A 351 -4.32 -12.52 -9.53
CA HIS A 351 -4.80 -11.26 -8.96
C HIS A 351 -4.95 -10.19 -10.05
N GLN A 352 -3.96 -10.08 -10.94
CA GLN A 352 -4.01 -9.14 -12.06
C GLN A 352 -5.20 -9.41 -13.00
N ASP A 353 -5.44 -10.69 -13.34
CA ASP A 353 -6.61 -11.09 -14.15
C ASP A 353 -7.93 -10.72 -13.46
N ALA A 354 -8.03 -10.92 -12.15
CA ALA A 354 -9.21 -10.57 -11.37
C ALA A 354 -9.43 -9.05 -11.30
N ILE A 355 -8.35 -8.26 -11.08
CA ILE A 355 -8.42 -6.79 -11.08
C ILE A 355 -8.89 -6.27 -12.45
N ASN A 356 -8.31 -6.77 -13.55
CA ASN A 356 -8.70 -6.37 -14.89
C ASN A 356 -10.16 -6.70 -15.17
N LYS A 357 -10.64 -7.90 -14.79
CA LYS A 357 -12.06 -8.28 -14.91
C LYS A 357 -12.97 -7.41 -14.07
N GLY A 358 -12.56 -7.04 -12.85
CA GLY A 358 -13.30 -6.11 -12.00
C GLY A 358 -13.44 -4.73 -12.63
N LYS A 359 -12.36 -4.16 -13.18
CA LYS A 359 -12.41 -2.88 -13.90
C LYS A 359 -13.33 -2.96 -15.11
N THR A 360 -13.20 -4.00 -15.96
CA THR A 360 -14.08 -4.21 -17.10
C THR A 360 -15.55 -4.35 -16.68
N TYR A 361 -15.83 -5.09 -15.62
CA TYR A 361 -17.18 -5.24 -15.08
C TYR A 361 -17.79 -3.90 -14.65
N MET A 362 -17.03 -3.06 -13.95
CA MET A 362 -17.48 -1.71 -13.55
C MET A 362 -17.78 -0.83 -14.76
N GLU A 363 -16.93 -0.86 -15.80
CA GLU A 363 -17.15 -0.14 -17.06
C GLU A 363 -18.41 -0.63 -17.79
N GLU A 364 -18.61 -1.94 -17.91
CA GLU A 364 -19.77 -2.55 -18.60
C GLU A 364 -21.09 -2.32 -17.85
N THR A 365 -21.06 -2.31 -16.52
CA THR A 365 -22.26 -2.14 -15.67
C THR A 365 -22.52 -0.70 -15.27
N ASN A 366 -21.56 0.21 -15.50
CA ASN A 366 -21.59 1.59 -15.02
C ASN A 366 -21.89 1.64 -13.52
N SER A 367 -21.18 0.81 -12.72
CA SER A 367 -21.39 0.70 -11.28
C SER A 367 -20.98 1.97 -10.56
N ASP A 368 -21.84 2.46 -9.66
CA ASP A 368 -21.53 3.58 -8.75
C ASP A 368 -20.67 3.16 -7.55
N TYR A 369 -20.43 1.85 -7.36
CA TYR A 369 -19.67 1.29 -6.27
C TYR A 369 -18.34 0.72 -6.75
N TRP A 370 -17.29 0.81 -5.89
CA TRP A 370 -16.00 0.20 -6.17
C TRP A 370 -16.06 -1.33 -5.99
N GLU A 371 -16.01 -2.09 -7.08
CA GLU A 371 -16.17 -3.55 -7.10
C GLU A 371 -14.97 -4.26 -7.74
N VAL A 372 -13.75 -3.73 -7.50
CA VAL A 372 -12.52 -4.32 -8.04
C VAL A 372 -11.87 -5.24 -7.01
N PRO A 373 -11.74 -6.55 -7.30
CA PRO A 373 -11.09 -7.50 -6.39
C PRO A 373 -9.66 -7.08 -6.07
N TYR A 374 -9.20 -7.35 -4.83
CA TYR A 374 -7.84 -7.09 -4.33
C TYR A 374 -7.42 -5.62 -4.19
N LEU A 375 -8.23 -4.68 -4.61
CA LEU A 375 -8.01 -3.25 -4.40
C LEU A 375 -9.10 -2.71 -3.47
N PRO A 376 -8.79 -2.46 -2.18
CA PRO A 376 -9.77 -2.01 -1.21
C PRO A 376 -10.23 -0.55 -1.42
N ILE A 377 -9.50 0.21 -2.23
CA ILE A 377 -9.78 1.58 -2.62
C ILE A 377 -9.49 1.75 -4.11
N ASP A 378 -10.16 2.67 -4.79
CA ASP A 378 -9.75 3.12 -6.12
C ASP A 378 -8.43 3.89 -5.98
N PRO A 379 -7.35 3.46 -6.65
CA PRO A 379 -6.10 4.20 -6.64
C PRO A 379 -6.24 5.66 -7.10
N ALA A 380 -7.19 5.95 -7.97
CA ALA A 380 -7.44 7.29 -8.48
C ALA A 380 -7.92 8.26 -7.38
N ASP A 381 -8.60 7.77 -6.33
CA ASP A 381 -9.04 8.60 -5.20
C ASP A 381 -7.88 9.22 -4.41
N VAL A 382 -6.71 8.62 -4.51
CA VAL A 382 -5.47 9.09 -3.88
C VAL A 382 -4.42 9.57 -4.89
N GLY A 383 -4.83 9.85 -6.14
CA GLY A 383 -3.97 10.35 -7.22
C GLY A 383 -2.95 9.32 -7.71
N ARG A 384 -3.28 8.03 -7.63
CA ARG A 384 -2.43 6.94 -8.07
C ARG A 384 -3.11 6.08 -9.13
N GLU A 385 -2.33 5.20 -9.72
CA GLU A 385 -2.81 4.21 -10.68
C GLU A 385 -2.47 2.80 -10.19
N TYR A 386 -3.25 1.83 -10.63
CA TYR A 386 -2.89 0.43 -10.47
C TYR A 386 -1.74 0.09 -11.41
N GLU A 387 -0.62 -0.30 -10.86
CA GLU A 387 0.57 -0.72 -11.60
C GLU A 387 0.69 -2.25 -11.58
N PRO A 388 0.48 -2.92 -12.70
CA PRO A 388 0.81 -4.33 -12.80
C PRO A 388 2.33 -4.50 -12.78
N VAL A 389 2.94 -4.70 -11.63
CA VAL A 389 4.35 -5.07 -11.55
C VAL A 389 4.48 -6.55 -11.85
N ILE A 390 4.85 -6.86 -13.08
CA ILE A 390 5.03 -8.23 -13.51
C ILE A 390 6.47 -8.66 -13.18
N ARG A 391 6.64 -9.18 -11.98
CA ARG A 391 7.85 -9.91 -11.61
C ARG A 391 7.58 -11.39 -11.75
N ILE A 392 8.36 -12.08 -12.58
CA ILE A 392 8.23 -13.51 -12.79
C ILE A 392 9.20 -14.23 -11.88
N ASN A 393 8.66 -14.90 -10.88
CA ASN A 393 9.37 -15.80 -9.98
C ASN A 393 8.81 -17.24 -10.14
N SER A 394 9.41 -18.20 -9.45
CA SER A 394 8.99 -19.60 -9.49
C SER A 394 7.56 -19.86 -9.03
N GLN A 395 6.92 -18.88 -8.38
CA GLN A 395 5.52 -18.93 -7.93
C GLN A 395 4.56 -18.14 -8.83
N SER A 396 5.09 -17.40 -9.81
CA SER A 396 4.28 -16.72 -10.81
C SER A 396 3.62 -17.77 -11.68
N GLY A 397 2.28 -17.84 -11.62
CA GLY A 397 1.52 -18.84 -12.37
C GLY A 397 1.65 -18.68 -13.89
N LYS A 398 1.02 -19.60 -14.64
CA LYS A 398 1.00 -19.69 -16.12
C LYS A 398 0.67 -18.37 -16.82
N GLY A 399 -0.07 -17.47 -16.17
CA GLY A 399 -0.52 -16.20 -16.72
C GLY A 399 0.53 -15.09 -16.75
N GLY A 400 1.48 -15.07 -15.82
CA GLY A 400 2.44 -13.95 -15.72
C GLY A 400 3.36 -13.83 -16.94
N ALA A 401 3.98 -14.93 -17.36
CA ALA A 401 4.85 -14.94 -18.54
C ALA A 401 4.07 -14.61 -19.83
N ALA A 402 2.86 -15.14 -19.97
CA ALA A 402 2.01 -14.87 -21.12
C ALA A 402 1.54 -13.41 -21.16
N PHE A 403 1.28 -12.81 -20.00
CA PHE A 403 0.90 -11.40 -19.93
C PHE A 403 2.07 -10.48 -20.35
N ILE A 404 3.31 -10.71 -19.84
CA ILE A 404 4.48 -9.95 -20.28
C ILE A 404 4.63 -10.00 -21.79
N LEU A 405 4.59 -11.21 -22.37
CA LEU A 405 4.74 -11.37 -23.81
C LEU A 405 3.63 -10.66 -24.59
N SER A 406 2.40 -10.64 -24.03
CA SER A 406 1.28 -9.94 -24.65
C SER A 406 1.34 -8.42 -24.51
N ALA A 407 1.64 -7.92 -23.29
CA ALA A 407 1.64 -6.49 -22.99
C ALA A 407 2.84 -5.76 -23.57
N ASP A 408 4.05 -6.31 -23.39
CA ASP A 408 5.29 -5.63 -23.74
C ASP A 408 5.74 -5.94 -25.18
N TYR A 409 5.35 -7.13 -25.72
CA TYR A 409 5.83 -7.62 -27.01
C TYR A 409 4.71 -7.95 -28.00
N GLY A 410 3.45 -7.78 -27.64
CA GLY A 410 2.32 -8.06 -28.52
C GLY A 410 2.15 -9.55 -28.90
N ILE A 411 2.79 -10.48 -28.17
CA ILE A 411 2.79 -11.93 -28.44
C ILE A 411 1.64 -12.60 -27.71
N LYS A 412 0.55 -12.93 -28.40
CA LYS A 412 -0.67 -13.50 -27.84
C LYS A 412 -0.69 -15.03 -27.94
N MET A 413 0.00 -15.69 -27.03
CA MET A 413 0.07 -17.17 -27.01
C MET A 413 -1.30 -17.81 -26.71
N PRO A 414 -1.65 -18.93 -27.40
CA PRO A 414 -2.80 -19.77 -27.05
C PRO A 414 -2.71 -20.32 -25.63
N LYS A 415 -3.86 -20.49 -24.95
CA LYS A 415 -3.90 -20.96 -23.54
C LYS A 415 -3.18 -22.28 -23.30
N ALA A 416 -3.25 -23.22 -24.24
CA ALA A 416 -2.55 -24.50 -24.13
C ALA A 416 -1.01 -24.32 -24.14
N MET A 417 -0.49 -23.45 -25.00
CA MET A 417 0.95 -23.13 -25.09
C MET A 417 1.44 -22.35 -23.86
N GLN A 418 0.61 -21.51 -23.25
CA GLN A 418 0.96 -20.80 -22.01
C GLN A 418 1.30 -21.76 -20.87
N VAL A 419 0.70 -22.94 -20.83
CA VAL A 419 0.99 -23.97 -19.83
C VAL A 419 2.40 -24.52 -20.00
N GLU A 420 2.80 -24.85 -21.25
CA GLU A 420 4.15 -25.34 -21.54
C GLU A 420 5.20 -24.26 -21.26
N PHE A 421 5.00 -23.05 -21.78
CA PHE A 421 5.94 -21.95 -21.58
C PHE A 421 6.06 -21.54 -20.11
N GLY A 422 4.97 -21.59 -19.34
CA GLY A 422 5.03 -21.37 -17.89
C GLY A 422 5.92 -22.36 -17.14
N ALA A 423 5.96 -23.62 -17.58
CA ALA A 423 6.88 -24.61 -17.03
C ALA A 423 8.35 -24.31 -17.39
N VAL A 424 8.62 -23.87 -18.62
CA VAL A 424 9.95 -23.43 -19.06
C VAL A 424 10.46 -22.26 -18.24
N VAL A 425 9.62 -21.24 -18.04
CA VAL A 425 9.94 -20.05 -17.24
C VAL A 425 10.21 -20.43 -15.78
N LYS A 426 9.36 -21.28 -15.20
CA LYS A 426 9.54 -21.77 -13.83
C LYS A 426 10.90 -22.45 -13.66
N HIS A 427 11.25 -23.36 -14.57
CA HIS A 427 12.54 -24.06 -14.54
C HIS A 427 13.73 -23.08 -14.64
N ALA A 428 13.61 -22.05 -15.47
CA ALA A 428 14.64 -21.02 -15.61
C ALA A 428 14.80 -20.17 -14.34
N CYS A 429 13.69 -19.81 -13.67
CA CYS A 429 13.70 -19.12 -12.38
C CYS A 429 14.35 -19.96 -11.29
N ASP A 430 13.98 -21.25 -11.20
CA ASP A 430 14.53 -22.19 -10.22
C ASP A 430 16.05 -22.37 -10.43
N ALA A 431 16.50 -22.47 -11.68
CA ALA A 431 17.91 -22.61 -12.02
C ALA A 431 18.75 -21.36 -11.70
N LYS A 432 18.17 -20.15 -11.87
CA LYS A 432 18.84 -18.89 -11.55
C LYS A 432 18.76 -18.51 -10.07
N GLY A 433 17.81 -19.08 -9.32
CA GLY A 433 17.52 -18.70 -7.92
C GLY A 433 17.02 -17.26 -7.75
N LYS A 434 16.55 -16.62 -8.82
CA LYS A 434 16.02 -15.24 -8.83
C LYS A 434 14.91 -15.05 -9.85
N GLU A 435 14.23 -13.94 -9.74
CA GLU A 435 13.21 -13.49 -10.69
C GLU A 435 13.79 -13.21 -12.07
N LEU A 436 12.97 -13.42 -13.12
CA LEU A 436 13.31 -13.05 -14.49
C LEU A 436 12.69 -11.67 -14.80
N LYS A 437 13.48 -10.83 -15.45
CA LYS A 437 13.00 -9.55 -16.01
C LYS A 437 12.19 -9.81 -17.28
N PRO A 438 11.33 -8.86 -17.72
CA PRO A 438 10.56 -8.96 -18.96
C PRO A 438 11.43 -9.36 -20.17
N ASP A 439 12.58 -8.72 -20.35
CA ASP A 439 13.52 -9.03 -21.43
C ASP A 439 14.03 -10.48 -21.37
N GLU A 440 14.35 -10.95 -20.16
CA GLU A 440 14.83 -12.33 -19.96
C GLU A 440 13.74 -13.37 -20.27
N VAL A 441 12.46 -13.02 -20.05
CA VAL A 441 11.29 -13.86 -20.42
C VAL A 441 11.12 -13.91 -21.94
N PHE A 442 11.26 -12.76 -22.60
CA PHE A 442 11.20 -12.67 -24.05
C PHE A 442 12.35 -13.43 -24.72
N ASP A 443 13.58 -13.27 -24.21
CA ASP A 443 14.75 -14.04 -24.69
C ASP A 443 14.55 -15.55 -24.52
N LEU A 444 13.97 -15.95 -23.39
CA LEU A 444 13.64 -17.36 -23.14
C LEU A 444 12.59 -17.89 -24.12
N PHE A 445 11.57 -17.07 -24.46
CA PHE A 445 10.57 -17.40 -25.46
C PHE A 445 11.21 -17.53 -26.85
N GLN A 446 12.08 -16.61 -27.25
CA GLN A 446 12.80 -16.69 -28.51
C GLN A 446 13.67 -17.96 -28.57
N LYS A 447 14.44 -18.21 -27.53
CA LYS A 447 15.31 -19.39 -27.43
C LYS A 447 14.53 -20.69 -27.52
N GLU A 448 13.35 -20.76 -26.89
CA GLU A 448 12.55 -21.98 -26.87
C GLU A 448 11.84 -22.25 -28.19
N TYR A 449 11.33 -21.21 -28.87
CA TYR A 449 10.47 -21.39 -30.03
C TYR A 449 11.02 -20.76 -31.33
N ARG A 450 11.66 -19.60 -31.26
CA ARG A 450 12.10 -18.87 -32.47
C ARG A 450 13.43 -19.36 -33.00
N ASN A 451 14.36 -19.67 -32.11
CA ASN A 451 15.74 -20.04 -32.46
C ASN A 451 15.89 -21.50 -32.86
N VAL A 452 14.82 -22.23 -33.03
CA VAL A 452 14.79 -23.64 -33.43
C VAL A 452 15.04 -23.74 -34.94
N VAL A 453 16.23 -24.20 -35.34
CA VAL A 453 16.69 -24.23 -36.75
C VAL A 453 16.89 -25.61 -37.31
N GLY A 454 16.75 -26.66 -36.54
CA GLY A 454 16.95 -28.02 -36.99
C GLY A 454 16.43 -29.08 -36.03
N PRO A 455 16.45 -30.32 -36.45
CA PRO A 455 17.14 -30.92 -37.61
C PRO A 455 16.50 -30.71 -38.98
N TYR A 456 15.23 -30.28 -39.08
CA TYR A 456 14.55 -30.05 -40.34
C TYR A 456 14.41 -28.57 -40.64
N ARG A 457 14.59 -28.16 -41.90
CA ARG A 457 14.45 -26.79 -42.33
C ARG A 457 13.90 -26.67 -43.74
N ILE A 458 12.84 -25.86 -43.92
CA ILE A 458 12.30 -25.50 -45.24
C ILE A 458 13.30 -24.56 -45.92
N MET A 459 13.86 -24.97 -47.07
CA MET A 459 14.83 -24.20 -47.83
C MET A 459 14.13 -23.35 -48.90
N ASN A 460 13.22 -23.97 -49.63
CA ASN A 460 12.32 -23.29 -50.53
C ASN A 460 10.98 -24.03 -50.58
N HIS A 461 9.95 -23.37 -51.02
CA HIS A 461 8.62 -23.96 -51.21
C HIS A 461 7.78 -23.17 -52.19
N LYS A 462 6.76 -23.81 -52.72
CA LYS A 462 5.72 -23.28 -53.55
C LYS A 462 4.43 -23.98 -53.16
N THR A 463 3.37 -23.18 -52.97
CA THR A 463 2.00 -23.68 -52.79
C THR A 463 1.15 -23.12 -53.94
N PHE A 464 0.34 -23.95 -54.52
CA PHE A 464 -0.58 -23.55 -55.56
C PHE A 464 -1.88 -24.35 -55.50
N GLU A 465 -2.93 -23.75 -55.98
CA GLU A 465 -4.27 -24.36 -56.03
C GLU A 465 -4.55 -24.88 -57.44
N GLU A 466 -5.06 -26.08 -57.49
CA GLU A 466 -5.52 -26.69 -58.73
C GLU A 466 -7.04 -26.93 -58.63
N LYS A 467 -7.79 -26.45 -59.63
CA LYS A 467 -9.21 -26.72 -59.77
C LYS A 467 -9.39 -27.89 -60.72
N GLU A 468 -9.99 -28.97 -60.25
CA GLU A 468 -10.50 -30.01 -61.16
C GLU A 468 -11.81 -29.55 -61.81
N GLU A 469 -11.91 -29.74 -63.12
CA GLU A 469 -13.15 -29.40 -63.90
C GLU A 469 -14.35 -30.15 -63.34
N GLY A 470 -15.31 -29.43 -62.76
CA GLY A 470 -16.55 -29.97 -62.21
C GLY A 470 -16.66 -30.14 -60.71
N GLU A 471 -15.63 -29.87 -59.95
CA GLU A 471 -15.68 -29.93 -58.49
C GLU A 471 -15.68 -28.54 -57.84
N TYR A 472 -16.45 -28.39 -56.74
CA TYR A 472 -16.47 -27.19 -55.88
C TYR A 472 -15.27 -27.11 -54.95
N LEU A 473 -14.44 -28.15 -54.86
CA LEU A 473 -13.29 -28.26 -53.96
C LEU A 473 -11.99 -27.97 -54.71
N THR A 474 -11.25 -26.99 -54.19
CA THR A 474 -9.89 -26.66 -54.63
C THR A 474 -8.90 -27.60 -53.93
N ARG A 475 -8.05 -28.25 -54.69
CA ARG A 475 -6.94 -29.05 -54.14
C ARG A 475 -5.69 -28.19 -54.06
N VAL A 476 -5.09 -28.15 -52.88
CA VAL A 476 -3.84 -27.40 -52.64
C VAL A 476 -2.66 -28.33 -52.79
N HIS A 477 -1.68 -27.92 -53.58
CA HIS A 477 -0.41 -28.61 -53.76
C HIS A 477 0.72 -27.85 -53.04
N PHE A 478 1.56 -28.61 -52.38
CA PHE A 478 2.86 -28.17 -51.81
C PHE A 478 3.98 -28.82 -52.58
N GLU A 479 4.93 -28.04 -53.04
CA GLU A 479 6.21 -28.51 -53.58
C GLU A 479 7.34 -27.78 -52.80
N GLY A 480 8.34 -28.47 -52.34
CA GLY A 480 9.40 -27.82 -51.61
C GLY A 480 10.67 -28.63 -51.46
N GLU A 481 11.70 -28.00 -50.91
CA GLU A 481 12.98 -28.62 -50.59
C GLU A 481 13.24 -28.47 -49.10
N ILE A 482 13.44 -29.57 -48.42
CA ILE A 482 13.67 -29.68 -46.99
C ILE A 482 15.09 -30.16 -46.75
N LYS A 483 15.81 -29.41 -45.87
CA LYS A 483 17.05 -29.91 -45.27
C LYS A 483 16.69 -30.92 -44.18
N VAL A 484 17.24 -32.13 -44.22
CA VAL A 484 16.96 -33.22 -43.28
C VAL A 484 18.14 -33.47 -42.32
N LYS A 485 18.00 -34.40 -41.37
CA LYS A 485 18.91 -34.64 -40.23
C LYS A 485 20.39 -34.82 -40.63
N ASP A 486 20.69 -35.45 -41.75
CA ASP A 486 22.06 -35.67 -42.23
C ASP A 486 22.63 -34.46 -43.00
N GLY A 487 21.84 -33.36 -43.11
CA GLY A 487 22.22 -32.13 -43.81
C GLY A 487 21.90 -32.17 -45.32
N SER A 488 21.42 -33.29 -45.85
CA SER A 488 21.00 -33.39 -47.26
C SER A 488 19.73 -32.59 -47.56
N LEU A 489 19.57 -32.20 -48.81
CA LEU A 489 18.40 -31.51 -49.30
C LEU A 489 17.52 -32.51 -50.07
N VAL A 490 16.29 -32.65 -49.61
CA VAL A 490 15.31 -33.56 -50.21
C VAL A 490 14.14 -32.77 -50.78
N LYS A 491 13.80 -33.03 -52.02
CA LYS A 491 12.57 -32.48 -52.63
C LYS A 491 11.38 -33.33 -52.20
N ILE A 492 10.35 -32.66 -51.75
CA ILE A 492 9.11 -33.26 -51.31
C ILE A 492 7.91 -32.53 -51.96
N ASP A 493 6.85 -33.27 -52.22
CA ASP A 493 5.61 -32.76 -52.74
C ASP A 493 4.42 -33.43 -52.04
N GLY A 494 3.29 -32.74 -51.97
CA GLY A 494 2.08 -33.29 -51.36
C GLY A 494 0.87 -32.49 -51.75
N ALA A 495 -0.29 -33.11 -51.69
CA ALA A 495 -1.54 -32.47 -51.99
C ALA A 495 -2.55 -32.72 -50.87
N GLY A 496 -3.45 -31.74 -50.63
CA GLY A 496 -4.46 -31.83 -49.59
C GLY A 496 -5.59 -30.83 -49.81
N SER A 497 -6.57 -30.81 -48.92
CA SER A 497 -7.69 -29.85 -48.93
C SER A 497 -7.27 -28.41 -48.57
N GLY A 498 -6.05 -28.24 -48.00
CA GLY A 498 -5.44 -26.97 -47.65
C GLY A 498 -3.93 -27.07 -47.55
N PRO A 499 -3.22 -25.92 -47.40
CA PRO A 499 -1.75 -25.88 -47.35
C PRO A 499 -1.13 -26.71 -46.23
N ILE A 500 -1.79 -26.78 -45.07
CA ILE A 500 -1.33 -27.54 -43.89
C ILE A 500 -1.38 -29.05 -44.18
N GLU A 501 -2.51 -29.55 -44.71
CA GLU A 501 -2.65 -30.96 -45.06
C GLU A 501 -1.69 -31.36 -46.17
N ALA A 502 -1.59 -30.55 -47.24
CA ALA A 502 -0.65 -30.76 -48.32
C ALA A 502 0.81 -30.88 -47.81
N PHE A 503 1.18 -30.05 -46.81
CA PHE A 503 2.50 -30.09 -46.22
C PHE A 503 2.73 -31.33 -45.36
N PHE A 504 1.75 -31.78 -44.57
CA PHE A 504 1.88 -33.02 -43.80
C PHE A 504 2.04 -34.23 -44.72
N ASN A 505 1.26 -34.27 -45.81
CA ASN A 505 1.40 -35.36 -46.82
C ASN A 505 2.75 -35.33 -47.52
N ALA A 506 3.37 -34.15 -47.71
CA ALA A 506 4.71 -34.03 -48.20
C ALA A 506 5.77 -34.52 -47.19
N LEU A 507 5.59 -34.22 -45.89
CA LEU A 507 6.51 -34.63 -44.81
C LEU A 507 6.57 -36.17 -44.63
N ASP A 508 5.49 -36.87 -45.00
CA ASP A 508 5.47 -38.33 -44.98
C ASP A 508 6.56 -38.98 -45.84
N GLN A 509 6.98 -38.31 -46.93
CA GLN A 509 8.03 -38.77 -47.83
C GLN A 509 9.42 -38.81 -47.20
N ILE A 510 9.66 -37.97 -46.19
CA ILE A 510 10.94 -37.94 -45.44
C ILE A 510 10.82 -38.65 -44.09
N GLY A 511 9.77 -39.44 -43.88
CA GLY A 511 9.60 -40.27 -42.70
C GLY A 511 9.05 -39.53 -41.47
N ILE A 512 8.59 -38.31 -41.62
CA ILE A 512 7.92 -37.55 -40.53
C ILE A 512 6.45 -37.94 -40.56
N LYS A 513 6.06 -38.89 -39.68
CA LYS A 513 4.71 -39.49 -39.66
C LYS A 513 4.10 -39.49 -38.27
N GLY A 514 2.79 -39.56 -38.22
CA GLY A 514 2.03 -39.77 -36.98
C GLY A 514 1.84 -38.53 -36.13
N TYR A 515 2.26 -37.35 -36.57
CA TYR A 515 1.88 -36.09 -35.95
C TYR A 515 0.44 -35.76 -36.30
N GLN A 516 -0.35 -35.38 -35.26
CA GLN A 516 -1.72 -34.97 -35.44
C GLN A 516 -1.82 -33.45 -35.23
N PHE A 517 -2.44 -32.76 -36.19
CA PHE A 517 -2.73 -31.35 -36.07
C PHE A 517 -3.92 -31.17 -35.12
N VAL A 518 -3.71 -30.38 -34.04
CA VAL A 518 -4.73 -30.15 -33.00
C VAL A 518 -5.38 -28.80 -33.18
N ASP A 519 -4.57 -27.73 -33.23
CA ASP A 519 -5.06 -26.36 -33.29
C ASP A 519 -3.98 -25.42 -33.83
N TYR A 520 -4.39 -24.26 -34.33
CA TYR A 520 -3.50 -23.15 -34.62
C TYR A 520 -4.19 -21.81 -34.40
N SER A 521 -3.38 -20.80 -34.14
CA SER A 521 -3.79 -19.42 -34.15
C SER A 521 -2.68 -18.53 -34.70
N GLU A 522 -3.06 -17.39 -35.24
CA GLU A 522 -2.12 -16.47 -35.84
C GLU A 522 -2.58 -15.02 -35.61
N HIS A 523 -1.64 -14.11 -35.60
CA HIS A 523 -1.92 -12.67 -35.59
C HIS A 523 -0.72 -11.87 -36.12
N ALA A 524 -0.99 -10.63 -36.54
CA ALA A 524 0.06 -9.70 -36.92
C ALA A 524 0.83 -9.21 -35.68
N ILE A 525 2.15 -9.15 -35.76
CA ILE A 525 3.05 -8.65 -34.70
C ILE A 525 3.69 -7.28 -35.04
N SER A 526 3.35 -6.70 -36.19
CA SER A 526 3.75 -5.37 -36.60
C SER A 526 2.61 -4.75 -37.43
N VAL A 527 2.67 -3.44 -37.61
CA VAL A 527 1.66 -2.66 -38.34
C VAL A 527 2.27 -2.17 -39.67
N GLY A 528 1.49 -2.16 -40.73
CA GLY A 528 1.90 -1.66 -42.05
C GLY A 528 1.90 -2.74 -43.12
N GLU A 529 2.26 -2.33 -44.37
CA GLU A 529 2.26 -3.23 -45.54
C GLU A 529 3.31 -4.35 -45.41
N ASP A 530 4.40 -4.10 -44.70
CA ASP A 530 5.45 -5.09 -44.38
C ASP A 530 5.20 -5.83 -43.06
N SER A 531 3.94 -5.98 -42.65
CA SER A 531 3.60 -6.63 -41.38
C SER A 531 4.04 -8.10 -41.36
N LYS A 532 4.71 -8.50 -40.26
CA LYS A 532 5.02 -9.91 -39.98
C LYS A 532 3.84 -10.54 -39.23
N ALA A 533 3.51 -11.77 -39.56
CA ALA A 533 2.60 -12.61 -38.80
C ALA A 533 3.38 -13.64 -37.98
N ILE A 534 2.87 -13.93 -36.79
CA ILE A 534 3.28 -15.06 -35.98
C ILE A 534 2.17 -16.10 -35.99
N SER A 535 2.52 -17.36 -36.26
CA SER A 535 1.62 -18.50 -36.19
C SER A 535 2.04 -19.42 -35.05
N TYR A 536 1.09 -19.86 -34.26
CA TYR A 536 1.26 -20.81 -33.14
C TYR A 536 0.63 -22.13 -33.57
N ILE A 537 1.41 -23.20 -33.53
CA ILE A 537 0.97 -24.52 -33.95
C ILE A 537 0.95 -25.46 -32.75
N HIS A 538 -0.14 -26.17 -32.61
CA HIS A 538 -0.33 -27.21 -31.62
C HIS A 538 -0.48 -28.57 -32.32
N LEU A 539 0.46 -29.49 -32.05
CA LEU A 539 0.43 -30.85 -32.58
C LEU A 539 0.40 -31.86 -31.41
N LYS A 540 -0.10 -33.05 -31.69
CA LYS A 540 0.21 -34.24 -30.91
C LYS A 540 1.26 -35.08 -31.65
N ASN A 541 2.33 -35.46 -30.94
CA ASN A 541 3.33 -36.32 -31.49
C ASN A 541 2.86 -37.80 -31.58
N PRO A 542 3.58 -38.70 -32.24
CA PRO A 542 3.21 -40.11 -32.37
C PRO A 542 2.94 -40.85 -31.05
N GLN A 543 3.41 -40.32 -29.91
CA GLN A 543 3.17 -40.84 -28.55
C GLN A 543 1.98 -40.19 -27.85
N GLY A 544 1.26 -39.27 -28.53
CA GLY A 544 0.10 -38.57 -28.00
C GLY A 544 0.42 -37.37 -27.08
N LYS A 545 1.71 -36.97 -27.03
CA LYS A 545 2.15 -35.80 -26.25
C LYS A 545 1.90 -34.52 -27.04
N ASP A 546 1.42 -33.47 -26.35
CA ASP A 546 1.27 -32.14 -26.94
C ASP A 546 2.64 -31.51 -27.20
N VAL A 547 2.82 -30.94 -28.37
CA VAL A 547 4.02 -30.21 -28.81
C VAL A 547 3.62 -28.92 -29.50
N PHE A 548 4.36 -27.85 -29.23
CA PHE A 548 4.07 -26.53 -29.76
C PHE A 548 5.24 -25.97 -30.55
N GLY A 549 4.92 -25.17 -31.57
CA GLY A 549 5.91 -24.47 -32.38
C GLY A 549 5.39 -23.14 -32.86
N ILE A 550 6.28 -22.21 -33.18
CA ILE A 550 5.95 -20.93 -33.80
C ILE A 550 6.61 -20.78 -35.16
N GLY A 551 5.97 -20.04 -36.03
CA GLY A 551 6.57 -19.55 -37.26
C GLY A 551 6.33 -18.06 -37.42
N VAL A 552 7.33 -17.34 -37.88
CA VAL A 552 7.26 -15.88 -38.13
C VAL A 552 7.61 -15.61 -39.59
N SER A 553 6.73 -14.89 -40.30
CA SER A 553 6.93 -14.56 -41.70
C SER A 553 6.05 -13.39 -42.10
N HIS A 554 6.41 -12.67 -43.20
CA HIS A 554 5.52 -11.75 -43.90
C HIS A 554 4.37 -12.49 -44.62
N ASN A 555 4.57 -13.76 -44.94
CA ASN A 555 3.53 -14.62 -45.55
C ASN A 555 2.92 -15.51 -44.45
N ILE A 556 1.63 -15.37 -44.20
CA ILE A 556 0.87 -16.07 -43.17
C ILE A 556 0.94 -17.59 -43.35
N GLY A 557 0.70 -18.08 -44.60
CA GLY A 557 0.78 -19.50 -44.90
C GLY A 557 2.16 -20.09 -44.64
N TYR A 558 3.22 -19.35 -44.98
CA TYR A 558 4.59 -19.77 -44.67
C TYR A 558 4.93 -19.70 -43.17
N ALA A 559 4.35 -18.77 -42.42
CA ALA A 559 4.46 -18.75 -40.98
C ALA A 559 3.91 -20.05 -40.36
N SER A 560 2.76 -20.53 -40.83
CA SER A 560 2.15 -21.78 -40.35
C SER A 560 3.05 -23.01 -40.65
N LEU A 561 3.59 -23.11 -41.87
CA LEU A 561 4.53 -24.18 -42.21
C LEU A 561 5.83 -24.17 -41.37
N LYS A 562 6.37 -22.99 -41.11
CA LYS A 562 7.51 -22.84 -40.19
C LYS A 562 7.16 -23.27 -38.76
N GLY A 563 5.95 -22.94 -38.30
CA GLY A 563 5.44 -23.36 -37.00
C GLY A 563 5.35 -24.88 -36.84
N ILE A 564 4.89 -25.58 -37.89
CA ILE A 564 4.85 -27.04 -37.93
C ILE A 564 6.26 -27.64 -37.83
N ILE A 565 7.19 -27.18 -38.65
CA ILE A 565 8.59 -27.63 -38.58
C ILE A 565 9.23 -27.31 -37.23
N CYS A 566 8.94 -26.15 -36.63
CA CYS A 566 9.41 -25.81 -35.30
C CYS A 566 8.89 -26.81 -34.24
N ALA A 567 7.58 -27.11 -34.23
CA ALA A 567 6.99 -28.08 -33.33
C ALA A 567 7.64 -29.47 -33.47
N ILE A 568 7.80 -29.94 -34.70
CA ILE A 568 8.45 -31.24 -35.01
C ILE A 568 9.91 -31.25 -34.55
N ASN A 569 10.66 -30.18 -34.83
CA ASN A 569 12.08 -30.08 -34.43
C ASN A 569 12.25 -30.10 -32.91
N ARG A 570 11.36 -29.45 -32.18
CA ARG A 570 11.40 -29.43 -30.69
C ARG A 570 11.11 -30.80 -30.10
N ASP A 571 10.34 -31.64 -30.77
CA ASP A 571 10.04 -33.02 -30.34
C ASP A 571 11.15 -34.02 -30.70
N GLN A 572 12.07 -33.67 -31.60
CA GLN A 572 13.10 -34.59 -32.05
C GLN A 572 14.33 -34.62 -31.10
N PRO A 573 14.92 -35.80 -30.86
CA PRO A 573 16.25 -35.89 -30.26
C PRO A 573 17.25 -35.13 -31.14
N GLY A 574 18.00 -34.20 -30.53
CA GLY A 574 18.98 -33.38 -31.28
C GLY A 574 18.38 -32.12 -31.90
N CYS A 575 17.34 -31.58 -31.31
CA CYS A 575 16.86 -30.24 -31.64
C CYS A 575 18.00 -29.23 -31.63
N VAL A 576 18.21 -28.53 -32.74
CA VAL A 576 19.28 -27.53 -32.92
C VAL A 576 18.69 -26.14 -32.75
N ARG A 577 19.35 -25.35 -31.89
CA ARG A 577 19.02 -23.93 -31.68
C ARG A 577 20.18 -23.05 -32.15
N ASP A 578 19.84 -21.89 -32.68
CA ASP A 578 20.82 -20.88 -33.12
C ASP A 578 20.46 -19.54 -32.45
N ASP A 579 21.18 -19.24 -31.39
CA ASP A 579 20.98 -18.03 -30.60
C ASP A 579 21.49 -16.75 -31.32
N THR A 580 22.09 -16.89 -32.53
CA THR A 580 22.49 -15.75 -33.39
C THR A 580 21.37 -15.35 -34.39
N MET A 581 20.26 -16.05 -34.39
CA MET A 581 19.12 -15.70 -35.23
C MET A 581 18.58 -14.30 -34.90
N PRO A 582 18.21 -13.50 -35.92
CA PRO A 582 17.58 -12.21 -35.68
C PRO A 582 16.34 -12.35 -34.80
N GLY A 583 16.15 -11.42 -33.87
CA GLY A 583 14.97 -11.37 -33.04
C GLY A 583 13.66 -11.30 -33.83
N ILE A 584 12.55 -11.62 -33.20
CA ILE A 584 11.22 -11.63 -33.84
C ILE A 584 10.93 -10.26 -34.49
N PHE A 585 11.34 -9.16 -33.84
CA PHE A 585 11.11 -7.78 -34.27
C PHE A 585 12.27 -7.15 -35.08
N GLU A 586 13.41 -7.84 -35.20
CA GLU A 586 14.51 -7.36 -36.01
C GLU A 586 14.22 -7.54 -37.51
N LYS A 587 14.75 -6.60 -38.36
CA LYS A 587 14.54 -6.59 -39.82
C LYS A 587 15.34 -7.69 -40.53
#